data_dd064c45f6180a9292a6ab75a4f2b7a9
#
_entry.id   dd064c45f6180a9292a6ab75a4f2b7a9
#
_cell.length_a   1.000
_cell.length_b   1.000
_cell.length_c   1.000
_cell.angle_alpha   90.00
_cell.angle_beta   90.00
_cell.angle_gamma   90.00
#
_symmetry.space_group_name_H-M   'P 1'
#
loop_
_entity.id
_entity.type
_entity.pdbx_description
1 polymer ?
#
loop_
_entity_poly.entity_id
_entity_poly.type
_entity_poly.pdbx_seq_one_letter_code
_entity_poly.pdbx_strand_id
1 'polypeptide(L)'
;MHKKIVIGKKDIVDFPQINLLELPVKIDSGAYTSSIHCYKATEVKVNGVKKLKCYFLSPKNKNYKNCIVVFDDYRTKNVKSSNGISENRYSVKTKVKMFGKLYNIELTLAKRWHMKFQVLLGRKFLSKKFVIDTSQSNLSHDNIIQYYTY
;
A
#
# COMPACT_ATOMS: atom_id res chain seq x y z
N MET A 1 -8.29 15.84 -24.07
CA MET A 1 -8.34 14.36 -24.13
C MET A 1 -7.75 13.80 -22.82
N HIS A 2 -8.55 13.02 -22.12
CA HIS A 2 -8.10 12.40 -20.86
C HIS A 2 -7.51 11.04 -21.13
N LYS A 3 -6.44 10.70 -20.41
CA LYS A 3 -5.85 9.38 -20.47
C LYS A 3 -5.42 8.90 -19.10
N LYS A 4 -5.55 7.60 -18.90
CA LYS A 4 -5.09 6.91 -17.69
C LYS A 4 -4.12 5.82 -18.06
N ILE A 5 -3.24 5.48 -17.14
CA ILE A 5 -2.32 4.36 -17.32
C ILE A 5 -3.09 3.07 -17.04
N VAL A 6 -2.88 2.06 -17.89
CA VAL A 6 -3.44 0.73 -17.66
C VAL A 6 -2.59 0.00 -16.63
N ILE A 7 -3.25 -0.55 -15.60
CA ILE A 7 -2.62 -1.38 -14.58
C ILE A 7 -3.28 -2.76 -14.59
N GLY A 8 -2.55 -3.80 -14.24
CA GLY A 8 -3.09 -5.14 -14.18
C GLY A 8 -3.74 -5.49 -12.83
N LYS A 9 -4.00 -6.78 -12.63
CA LYS A 9 -4.61 -7.28 -11.38
C LYS A 9 -3.65 -7.32 -10.20
N LYS A 10 -2.36 -7.34 -10.46
CA LYS A 10 -1.26 -7.32 -9.47
C LYS A 10 -0.04 -6.67 -10.07
N ASP A 11 0.88 -6.26 -9.20
CA ASP A 11 2.13 -5.65 -9.62
C ASP A 11 3.21 -5.85 -8.56
N ILE A 12 4.40 -5.36 -8.84
CA ILE A 12 5.53 -5.33 -7.91
C ILE A 12 6.01 -3.89 -7.86
N VAL A 13 5.99 -3.30 -6.68
CA VAL A 13 6.23 -1.88 -6.49
C VAL A 13 7.22 -1.60 -5.38
N ASP A 14 7.71 -0.35 -5.33
CA ASP A 14 8.61 0.12 -4.29
C ASP A 14 7.93 1.17 -3.42
N PHE A 15 8.22 1.12 -2.12
CA PHE A 15 7.93 2.19 -1.16
C PHE A 15 9.28 2.73 -0.66
N PRO A 16 9.93 3.62 -1.42
CA PRO A 16 11.32 3.96 -1.15
C PRO A 16 11.54 4.71 0.17
N GLN A 17 10.55 5.50 0.62
CA GLN A 17 10.69 6.26 1.87
C GLN A 17 10.67 5.39 3.13
N ILE A 18 10.10 4.19 3.03
CA ILE A 18 10.08 3.23 4.14
C ILE A 18 10.96 2.01 3.86
N ASN A 19 11.81 2.12 2.84
CA ASN A 19 12.81 1.12 2.47
C ASN A 19 12.24 -0.27 2.21
N LEU A 20 11.04 -0.34 1.65
CA LEU A 20 10.41 -1.57 1.19
C LEU A 20 10.42 -1.57 -0.31
N LEU A 21 11.23 -2.46 -0.91
CA LEU A 21 11.45 -2.52 -2.35
C LEU A 21 10.96 -3.86 -2.90
N GLU A 22 10.50 -3.82 -4.17
CA GLU A 22 10.04 -4.99 -4.91
C GLU A 22 8.97 -5.79 -4.17
N LEU A 23 7.97 -5.10 -3.66
CA LEU A 23 6.85 -5.73 -2.96
C LEU A 23 5.73 -6.11 -3.91
N PRO A 24 5.28 -7.37 -3.88
CA PRO A 24 4.06 -7.75 -4.57
C PRO A 24 2.84 -7.06 -3.97
N VAL A 25 2.02 -6.48 -4.83
CA VAL A 25 0.79 -5.79 -4.43
C VAL A 25 -0.41 -6.32 -5.20
N LYS A 26 -1.55 -6.36 -4.53
CA LYS A 26 -2.83 -6.67 -5.15
C LYS A 26 -3.51 -5.36 -5.56
N ILE A 27 -3.99 -5.29 -6.80
CA ILE A 27 -4.80 -4.19 -7.27
C ILE A 27 -6.26 -4.56 -6.99
N ASP A 28 -6.88 -3.88 -6.03
CA ASP A 28 -8.17 -4.30 -5.48
C ASP A 28 -9.23 -3.21 -5.64
N SER A 29 -10.02 -3.31 -6.71
CA SER A 29 -11.13 -2.39 -6.95
C SER A 29 -12.28 -2.56 -5.94
N GLY A 30 -12.32 -3.66 -5.21
CA GLY A 30 -13.32 -3.90 -4.17
C GLY A 30 -13.03 -3.20 -2.86
N ALA A 31 -11.81 -2.72 -2.66
CA ALA A 31 -11.41 -2.00 -1.45
C ALA A 31 -11.31 -0.50 -1.73
N TYR A 32 -11.76 0.31 -0.79
CA TYR A 32 -11.57 1.77 -0.87
C TYR A 32 -10.17 2.18 -0.42
N THR A 33 -9.76 1.72 0.77
CA THR A 33 -8.46 2.08 1.35
C THR A 33 -7.37 1.11 0.92
N SER A 34 -6.15 1.62 0.80
CA SER A 34 -4.97 0.77 0.63
C SER A 34 -4.46 0.31 1.98
N SER A 35 -3.83 -0.86 2.02
CA SER A 35 -3.41 -1.50 3.27
C SER A 35 -2.05 -2.13 3.11
N ILE A 36 -1.26 -2.15 4.18
CA ILE A 36 0.01 -2.85 4.24
C ILE A 36 0.08 -3.69 5.51
N HIS A 37 0.68 -4.87 5.40
CA HIS A 37 0.92 -5.71 6.56
C HIS A 37 1.89 -5.02 7.51
N CYS A 38 1.46 -4.87 8.76
CA CYS A 38 2.27 -4.36 9.85
C CYS A 38 2.01 -5.25 11.06
N TYR A 39 3.04 -5.95 11.50
CA TYR A 39 2.82 -6.91 12.59
C TYR A 39 2.83 -6.27 13.97
N LYS A 40 3.33 -5.06 14.09
CA LYS A 40 3.32 -4.31 15.35
C LYS A 40 3.37 -2.82 15.05
N ALA A 41 2.50 -2.05 15.68
CA ALA A 41 2.52 -0.60 15.63
C ALA A 41 2.27 -0.08 17.04
N THR A 42 3.18 0.74 17.56
CA THR A 42 3.08 1.28 18.93
C THR A 42 3.33 2.77 18.93
N GLU A 43 2.53 3.47 19.72
CA GLU A 43 2.79 4.89 20.00
C GLU A 43 3.97 5.02 20.95
N VAL A 44 4.94 5.84 20.59
CA VAL A 44 6.13 6.11 21.38
C VAL A 44 6.30 7.61 21.53
N LYS A 45 6.94 8.05 22.62
CA LYS A 45 7.30 9.45 22.79
C LYS A 45 8.79 9.64 22.53
N VAL A 46 9.10 10.60 21.65
CA VAL A 46 10.48 11.00 21.34
C VAL A 46 10.55 12.49 21.63
N ASN A 47 11.38 12.87 22.60
CA ASN A 47 11.50 14.26 23.07
C ASN A 47 10.13 14.89 23.41
N GLY A 48 9.25 14.11 24.06
CA GLY A 48 7.92 14.57 24.44
C GLY A 48 6.86 14.57 23.32
N VAL A 49 7.23 14.22 22.09
CA VAL A 49 6.32 14.18 20.95
C VAL A 49 5.91 12.75 20.69
N LYS A 50 4.60 12.54 20.54
CA LYS A 50 4.03 11.23 20.24
C LYS A 50 4.25 10.89 18.79
N LYS A 51 4.83 9.71 18.52
CA LYS A 51 5.12 9.18 17.19
C LYS A 51 4.64 7.74 17.10
N LEU A 52 4.50 7.20 15.89
CA LEU A 52 4.11 5.82 15.65
C LEU A 52 5.29 5.01 15.17
N LYS A 53 5.68 3.99 15.94
CA LYS A 53 6.73 3.05 15.58
C LYS A 53 6.10 1.81 14.96
N CYS A 54 6.44 1.54 13.71
CA CYS A 54 5.85 0.49 12.89
C CYS A 54 6.87 -0.57 12.51
N TYR A 55 6.46 -1.83 12.59
CA TYR A 55 7.26 -2.99 12.20
C TYR A 55 6.60 -3.61 10.98
N PHE A 56 7.25 -3.44 9.83
CA PHE A 56 6.69 -3.90 8.55
C PHE A 56 7.18 -5.29 8.20
N LEU A 57 6.31 -6.04 7.54
CA LEU A 57 6.49 -7.39 7.03
C LEU A 57 6.82 -8.41 8.13
N SER A 58 6.24 -9.58 7.98
CA SER A 58 6.46 -10.70 8.88
C SER A 58 7.81 -11.36 8.60
N PRO A 59 8.51 -11.92 9.61
CA PRO A 59 9.66 -12.78 9.36
C PRO A 59 9.37 -13.96 8.43
N LYS A 60 8.11 -14.33 8.28
CA LYS A 60 7.68 -15.40 7.36
C LYS A 60 7.53 -14.94 5.92
N ASN A 61 7.58 -13.63 5.66
CA ASN A 61 7.50 -13.08 4.31
C ASN A 61 8.87 -13.15 3.63
N LYS A 62 8.90 -13.52 2.34
CA LYS A 62 10.16 -13.60 1.57
C LYS A 62 10.92 -12.29 1.52
N ASN A 63 10.21 -11.17 1.57
CA ASN A 63 10.81 -9.84 1.52
C ASN A 63 11.05 -9.28 2.92
N TYR A 64 10.98 -10.12 3.95
CA TYR A 64 11.22 -9.66 5.31
C TYR A 64 12.62 -9.07 5.41
N LYS A 65 12.62 -7.80 5.76
CA LYS A 65 13.80 -7.09 6.22
C LYS A 65 13.39 -6.50 7.56
N ASN A 66 14.29 -6.46 8.52
CA ASN A 66 14.00 -5.89 9.83
C ASN A 66 13.72 -4.39 9.65
N CYS A 67 12.53 -4.08 9.14
CA CYS A 67 12.15 -2.74 8.74
C CYS A 67 11.29 -2.09 9.82
N ILE A 68 11.92 -1.24 10.62
CA ILE A 68 11.25 -0.46 11.64
C ILE A 68 11.25 0.99 11.18
N VAL A 69 10.06 1.58 11.10
CA VAL A 69 9.89 2.97 10.67
C VAL A 69 9.11 3.73 11.74
N VAL A 70 9.58 4.92 12.06
CA VAL A 70 8.91 5.82 12.99
C VAL A 70 8.27 6.95 12.18
N PHE A 71 6.95 7.08 12.28
CA PHE A 71 6.19 8.13 11.60
C PHE A 71 5.87 9.25 12.58
N ASP A 72 6.15 10.49 12.16
CA ASP A 72 5.81 11.69 12.92
C ASP A 72 4.31 11.98 12.81
N ASP A 73 3.74 11.74 11.64
CA ASP A 73 2.35 12.00 11.34
C ASP A 73 1.62 10.69 11.09
N TYR A 74 0.56 10.48 11.85
CA TYR A 74 -0.30 9.30 11.72
C TYR A 74 -1.68 9.63 12.25
N ARG A 75 -2.65 8.81 11.84
CA ARG A 75 -4.02 8.94 12.35
C ARG A 75 -4.67 7.58 12.46
N THR A 76 -5.84 7.54 13.08
CA THR A 76 -6.67 6.34 13.20
C THR A 76 -7.81 6.44 12.22
N LYS A 77 -8.10 5.34 11.52
CA LYS A 77 -9.23 5.23 10.60
C LYS A 77 -10.09 4.05 10.95
N ASN A 78 -11.40 4.20 10.78
CA ASN A 78 -12.34 3.10 10.85
C ASN A 78 -12.44 2.46 9.47
N VAL A 79 -12.12 1.17 9.37
CA VAL A 79 -12.10 0.43 8.11
C VAL A 79 -13.08 -0.72 8.21
N LYS A 80 -14.00 -0.79 7.24
CA LYS A 80 -14.96 -1.88 7.15
C LYS A 80 -14.38 -2.98 6.26
N SER A 81 -14.29 -4.19 6.81
CA SER A 81 -13.82 -5.36 6.06
C SER A 81 -14.92 -5.95 5.17
N SER A 82 -14.54 -6.87 4.29
CA SER A 82 -15.47 -7.54 3.38
C SER A 82 -16.57 -8.33 4.10
N ASN A 83 -16.32 -8.76 5.33
CA ASN A 83 -17.34 -9.46 6.15
C ASN A 83 -18.23 -8.50 6.95
N GLY A 84 -18.13 -7.20 6.73
CA GLY A 84 -18.96 -6.19 7.37
C GLY A 84 -18.51 -5.74 8.75
N ILE A 85 -17.43 -6.29 9.28
CA ILE A 85 -16.88 -5.91 10.58
C ILE A 85 -15.99 -4.68 10.40
N SER A 86 -16.23 -3.66 11.22
CA SER A 86 -15.40 -2.44 11.25
C SER A 86 -14.35 -2.56 12.33
N GLU A 87 -13.14 -2.07 12.04
CA GLU A 87 -12.07 -1.95 13.01
C GLU A 87 -11.34 -0.63 12.86
N ASN A 88 -10.79 -0.14 13.96
CA ASN A 88 -9.91 1.03 13.92
C ASN A 88 -8.49 0.58 13.57
N ARG A 89 -7.88 1.28 12.62
CA ARG A 89 -6.51 1.02 12.18
C ARG A 89 -5.72 2.30 12.19
N TYR A 90 -4.44 2.20 12.49
CA TYR A 90 -3.53 3.30 12.21
C TYR A 90 -3.39 3.48 10.72
N SER A 91 -3.17 4.73 10.32
CA SER A 91 -2.98 5.12 8.93
C SER A 91 -1.78 6.03 8.82
N VAL A 92 -0.93 5.78 7.85
CA VAL A 92 0.28 6.55 7.58
C VAL A 92 0.34 6.96 6.12
N LYS A 93 1.03 8.05 5.84
CA LYS A 93 1.24 8.54 4.48
C LYS A 93 2.67 8.28 4.05
N THR A 94 2.83 7.83 2.82
CA THR A 94 4.14 7.62 2.22
C THR A 94 4.04 7.81 0.71
N LYS A 95 5.03 7.34 -0.02
CA LYS A 95 5.03 7.36 -1.49
C LYS A 95 5.27 5.98 -2.05
N VAL A 96 4.56 5.65 -3.12
CA VAL A 96 4.76 4.42 -3.88
C VAL A 96 5.32 4.78 -5.25
N LYS A 97 6.33 4.02 -5.69
CA LYS A 97 6.92 4.19 -7.00
C LYS A 97 6.31 3.17 -7.96
N MET A 98 5.68 3.69 -9.01
CA MET A 98 5.04 2.89 -10.06
C MET A 98 5.24 3.58 -11.40
N PHE A 99 5.50 2.79 -12.44
CA PHE A 99 5.72 3.33 -13.80
C PHE A 99 6.75 4.47 -13.84
N GLY A 100 7.80 4.36 -13.01
CA GLY A 100 8.86 5.36 -12.92
C GLY A 100 8.49 6.65 -12.21
N LYS A 101 7.31 6.74 -11.59
CA LYS A 101 6.83 7.93 -10.88
C LYS A 101 6.58 7.65 -9.41
N LEU A 102 6.74 8.69 -8.59
CA LEU A 102 6.37 8.67 -7.17
C LEU A 102 4.95 9.22 -7.00
N TYR A 103 4.09 8.42 -6.38
CA TYR A 103 2.72 8.82 -6.07
C TYR A 103 2.53 8.86 -4.55
N ASN A 104 1.79 9.86 -4.08
CA ASN A 104 1.37 9.90 -2.69
C ASN A 104 0.34 8.80 -2.43
N ILE A 105 0.47 8.13 -1.30
CA ILE A 105 -0.45 7.10 -0.88
C ILE A 105 -0.64 7.13 0.63
N GLU A 106 -1.85 6.82 1.06
CA GLU A 106 -2.16 6.58 2.46
C GLU A 106 -2.39 5.08 2.65
N LEU A 107 -1.70 4.51 3.62
CA LEU A 107 -1.77 3.08 3.92
C LEU A 107 -2.35 2.87 5.31
N THR A 108 -3.40 2.07 5.42
CA THR A 108 -3.83 1.57 6.72
C THR A 108 -2.98 0.38 7.11
N LEU A 109 -2.66 0.29 8.39
CA LEU A 109 -1.83 -0.78 8.92
C LEU A 109 -2.73 -1.91 9.42
N ALA A 110 -2.47 -3.11 8.94
CA ALA A 110 -3.28 -4.27 9.27
C ALA A 110 -2.41 -5.52 9.39
N LYS A 111 -2.87 -6.48 10.18
CA LYS A 111 -2.24 -7.80 10.23
C LYS A 111 -2.79 -8.63 9.07
N ARG A 112 -1.92 -8.99 8.16
CA ARG A 112 -2.28 -9.73 6.94
C ARG A 112 -1.51 -11.06 6.83
N TRP A 113 -1.26 -11.70 7.96
CA TRP A 113 -0.44 -12.92 8.07
C TRP A 113 -0.83 -14.02 7.08
N HIS A 114 -2.15 -14.21 6.88
CA HIS A 114 -2.69 -15.31 6.06
C HIS A 114 -3.08 -14.85 4.66
N MET A 115 -2.81 -13.59 4.31
CA MET A 115 -3.14 -13.07 3.00
C MET A 115 -2.02 -13.34 2.01
N LYS A 116 -2.40 -13.66 0.78
CA LYS A 116 -1.45 -13.89 -0.31
C LYS A 116 -0.57 -12.66 -0.57
N PHE A 117 -1.16 -11.46 -0.45
CA PHE A 117 -0.46 -10.21 -0.67
C PHE A 117 -0.36 -9.43 0.64
N GLN A 118 0.84 -8.95 0.94
CA GLN A 118 1.08 -8.11 2.10
C GLN A 118 0.62 -6.67 1.90
N VAL A 119 0.44 -6.26 0.65
CA VAL A 119 0.00 -4.92 0.27
C VAL A 119 -1.20 -5.03 -0.66
N LEU A 120 -2.17 -4.14 -0.43
CA LEU A 120 -3.37 -4.02 -1.24
C LEU A 120 -3.53 -2.55 -1.62
N LEU A 121 -3.73 -2.29 -2.92
CA LEU A 121 -3.99 -0.94 -3.41
C LEU A 121 -5.48 -0.80 -3.73
N GLY A 122 -6.14 0.13 -3.05
CA GLY A 122 -7.58 0.36 -3.15
C GLY A 122 -7.95 1.55 -4.02
N ARG A 123 -9.26 1.78 -4.17
CA ARG A 123 -9.82 2.79 -5.09
C ARG A 123 -9.39 4.21 -4.76
N LYS A 124 -9.21 4.56 -3.49
CA LYS A 124 -8.79 5.91 -3.11
C LYS A 124 -7.48 6.30 -3.79
N PHE A 125 -6.57 5.32 -3.93
CA PHE A 125 -5.30 5.51 -4.64
C PHE A 125 -5.49 5.37 -6.15
N LEU A 126 -6.20 4.33 -6.60
CA LEU A 126 -6.25 3.94 -8.01
C LEU A 126 -7.09 4.87 -8.88
N SER A 127 -8.17 5.42 -8.32
CA SER A 127 -9.13 6.23 -9.06
C SER A 127 -8.48 7.45 -9.70
N LYS A 128 -8.90 7.77 -10.92
CA LYS A 128 -8.41 8.90 -11.72
C LYS A 128 -7.01 8.73 -12.30
N LYS A 129 -6.22 7.77 -11.82
CA LYS A 129 -4.87 7.52 -12.30
C LYS A 129 -4.80 6.32 -13.23
N PHE A 130 -5.53 5.26 -12.89
CA PHE A 130 -5.39 3.96 -13.53
C PHE A 130 -6.72 3.39 -14.00
N VAL A 131 -6.64 2.61 -15.08
CA VAL A 131 -7.69 1.70 -15.53
C VAL A 131 -7.18 0.29 -15.33
N ILE A 132 -8.00 -0.58 -14.76
CA ILE A 132 -7.59 -1.94 -14.41
C ILE A 132 -7.97 -2.89 -15.55
N ASP A 133 -6.97 -3.59 -16.09
CA ASP A 133 -7.16 -4.71 -16.99
C ASP A 133 -6.80 -5.99 -16.25
N THR A 134 -7.81 -6.76 -15.87
CA THR A 134 -7.63 -7.95 -15.05
C THR A 134 -6.93 -9.11 -15.78
N SER A 135 -6.75 -8.99 -17.10
CA SER A 135 -6.01 -9.99 -17.89
C SER A 135 -4.49 -9.79 -17.82
N GLN A 136 -4.02 -8.66 -17.30
CA GLN A 136 -2.60 -8.31 -17.27
C GLN A 136 -2.06 -8.30 -15.85
N SER A 137 -0.74 -8.37 -15.73
CA SER A 137 0.00 -8.34 -14.46
C SER A 137 1.37 -7.70 -14.65
N ASN A 138 1.88 -7.06 -13.59
CA ASN A 138 3.26 -6.57 -13.51
C ASN A 138 3.65 -5.53 -14.57
N LEU A 139 2.70 -4.76 -15.05
CA LEU A 139 2.95 -3.75 -16.08
C LEU A 139 3.93 -2.68 -15.59
N SER A 140 3.80 -2.24 -14.33
CA SER A 140 4.74 -1.28 -13.75
C SER A 140 6.14 -1.88 -13.60
N HIS A 141 6.23 -3.08 -13.05
CA HIS A 141 7.51 -3.77 -12.82
C HIS A 141 8.25 -4.01 -14.14
N ASP A 142 7.52 -4.38 -15.18
CA ASP A 142 8.08 -4.69 -16.51
C ASP A 142 8.24 -3.44 -17.39
N ASN A 143 7.94 -2.26 -16.87
CA ASN A 143 8.02 -0.97 -17.62
C ASN A 143 7.18 -0.95 -18.90
N ILE A 144 6.03 -1.58 -18.88
CA ILE A 144 5.09 -1.59 -20.01
C ILE A 144 4.02 -0.53 -19.76
N ILE A 145 4.11 0.59 -20.48
CA ILE A 145 3.17 1.70 -20.30
C ILE A 145 2.16 1.67 -21.42
N GLN A 146 0.90 1.43 -21.06
CA GLN A 146 -0.25 1.45 -21.95
C GLN A 146 -1.22 2.52 -21.44
N TYR A 147 -1.77 3.31 -22.35
CA TYR A 147 -2.72 4.35 -21.98
C TYR A 147 -4.12 3.98 -22.43
N TYR A 148 -5.08 4.23 -21.57
CA TYR A 148 -6.49 4.26 -21.91
C TYR A 148 -6.90 5.71 -22.13
N THR A 149 -7.45 5.99 -23.29
CA THR A 149 -7.86 7.34 -23.68
C THR A 149 -9.39 7.44 -23.75
N TYR A 150 -9.95 8.50 -23.18
CA TYR A 150 -11.39 8.72 -23.15
C TYR A 150 -11.78 10.19 -23.21
#